data_5f3d9e1ff69968bae489081d66659739
#
_entry.id   5f3d9e1ff69968bae489081d66659739
#
_cell.length_a   1.000
_cell.length_b   1.000
_cell.length_c   1.000
_cell.angle_alpha   90.00
_cell.angle_beta   90.00
_cell.angle_gamma   90.00
#
_symmetry.space_group_name_H-M   'P 1'
#
loop_
_entity.id
_entity.type
_entity.pdbx_description
1 polymer ?
#
loop_
_entity_poly.entity_id
_entity_poly.type
_entity_poly.pdbx_seq_one_letter_code
_entity_poly.pdbx_strand_id
1 'polypeptide(L)'
;MEVGRIDPGRLVFVDEMGTHTSLAPLYAYAPIGERAFFEIPRNRGKNTTLLTSLHREGMGPSMAVEGATTSRVFETYVERVLAPALRPGQVVVMDNLGAHRPKRVRELIEARGCELLYLPAYSPDLNPIEEALSKIKHILRRIAARTKECLIEAMGRALAAVSARDVRGFFVHCGYRAPAQQL
;
A
#
# COMPACT_ATOMS: atom_id res chain seq x y z
N MET A 1 -11.95 20.14 -0.24
CA MET A 1 -12.94 19.04 -0.11
C MET A 1 -12.43 18.15 1.01
N GLU A 2 -13.21 17.96 2.07
CA GLU A 2 -12.75 17.17 3.23
C GLU A 2 -13.00 15.69 2.93
N VAL A 3 -11.93 14.92 2.70
CA VAL A 3 -11.99 13.48 2.45
C VAL A 3 -12.77 12.73 3.54
N GLY A 4 -12.74 13.23 4.79
CA GLY A 4 -13.46 12.67 5.93
C GLY A 4 -15.00 12.72 5.85
N ARG A 5 -15.57 13.43 4.87
CA ARG A 5 -17.03 13.46 4.62
C ARG A 5 -17.50 12.48 3.56
N ILE A 6 -16.57 11.81 2.88
CA ILE A 6 -16.88 10.80 1.87
C ILE A 6 -17.18 9.48 2.56
N ASP A 7 -18.19 8.75 2.06
CA ASP A 7 -18.46 7.39 2.54
C ASP A 7 -17.19 6.53 2.40
N PRO A 8 -16.65 5.97 3.50
CA PRO A 8 -15.46 5.14 3.45
C PRO A 8 -15.56 3.94 2.51
N GLY A 9 -16.78 3.46 2.22
CA GLY A 9 -17.02 2.39 1.24
C GLY A 9 -16.70 2.78 -0.20
N ARG A 10 -16.63 4.08 -0.50
CA ARG A 10 -16.25 4.60 -1.82
C ARG A 10 -14.75 4.85 -1.96
N LEU A 11 -14.00 4.90 -0.85
CA LEU A 11 -12.58 5.27 -0.87
C LEU A 11 -11.69 4.11 -1.32
N VAL A 12 -10.76 4.41 -2.21
CA VAL A 12 -9.71 3.51 -2.67
C VAL A 12 -8.38 4.25 -2.52
N PHE A 13 -7.61 3.89 -1.51
CA PHE A 13 -6.29 4.46 -1.27
C PHE A 13 -5.25 3.72 -2.12
N VAL A 14 -4.32 4.46 -2.73
CA VAL A 14 -3.27 3.90 -3.58
C VAL A 14 -1.93 4.43 -3.12
N ASP A 15 -0.97 3.52 -2.98
CA ASP A 15 0.38 3.88 -2.55
C ASP A 15 1.40 2.79 -2.97
N GLU A 16 2.67 3.05 -2.70
CA GLU A 16 3.77 2.16 -3.03
C GLU A 16 4.73 1.95 -1.86
N MET A 17 5.38 0.80 -1.83
CA MET A 17 6.50 0.57 -0.93
C MET A 17 7.66 -0.12 -1.61
N GLY A 18 8.88 0.40 -1.38
CA GLY A 18 10.12 -0.26 -1.75
C GLY A 18 10.51 -1.36 -0.76
N THR A 19 11.05 -2.45 -1.30
CA THR A 19 11.57 -3.57 -0.52
C THR A 19 12.75 -4.24 -1.22
N HIS A 20 13.47 -5.12 -0.53
CA HIS A 20 14.65 -5.81 -1.07
C HIS A 20 14.94 -7.11 -0.30
N THR A 21 15.83 -7.96 -0.83
CA THR A 21 16.16 -9.27 -0.27
C THR A 21 17.01 -9.25 1.01
N SER A 22 17.46 -8.06 1.43
CA SER A 22 18.19 -7.88 2.71
C SER A 22 17.29 -7.37 3.83
N LEU A 23 15.96 -7.51 3.72
CA LEU A 23 15.07 -7.23 4.85
C LEU A 23 15.35 -8.17 6.02
N ALA A 24 15.34 -7.61 7.23
CA ALA A 24 15.54 -8.33 8.46
C ALA A 24 14.59 -7.83 9.55
N PRO A 25 14.27 -8.64 10.57
CA PRO A 25 13.60 -8.20 11.77
C PRO A 25 14.34 -7.00 12.38
N LEU A 26 13.59 -6.02 12.88
CA LEU A 26 14.18 -4.85 13.56
C LEU A 26 14.56 -5.15 15.02
N TYR A 27 13.91 -6.15 15.60
CA TYR A 27 14.07 -6.57 16.99
C TYR A 27 14.14 -8.09 17.07
N ALA A 28 14.93 -8.59 18.01
CA ALA A 28 15.00 -10.00 18.37
C ALA A 28 15.20 -10.12 19.89
N TYR A 29 14.81 -11.26 20.44
CA TYR A 29 15.07 -11.59 21.83
C TYR A 29 16.36 -12.38 21.94
N ALA A 30 17.15 -12.10 22.98
CA ALA A 30 18.32 -12.86 23.39
C ALA A 30 18.33 -12.99 24.92
N PRO A 31 19.04 -13.98 25.50
CA PRO A 31 19.28 -14.03 26.93
C PRO A 31 19.93 -12.75 27.46
N ILE A 32 19.75 -12.48 28.76
CA ILE A 32 20.33 -11.28 29.38
C ILE A 32 21.88 -11.36 29.23
N GLY A 33 22.44 -10.28 28.72
CA GLY A 33 23.88 -10.16 28.47
C GLY A 33 24.37 -10.68 27.12
N GLU A 34 23.45 -11.25 26.30
CA GLU A 34 23.77 -11.73 24.95
C GLU A 34 23.23 -10.80 23.88
N ARG A 35 23.84 -10.81 22.68
CA ARG A 35 23.35 -10.11 21.51
C ARG A 35 22.59 -11.08 20.61
N ALA A 36 21.45 -10.62 20.12
CA ALA A 36 20.76 -11.31 19.02
C ALA A 36 21.53 -11.09 17.72
N PHE A 37 21.84 -12.17 17.00
CA PHE A 37 22.49 -12.13 15.69
C PHE A 37 21.50 -12.53 14.60
N PHE A 38 21.60 -11.89 13.46
CA PHE A 38 20.82 -12.22 12.27
C PHE A 38 21.66 -12.02 11.02
N GLU A 39 21.76 -13.06 10.20
CA GLU A 39 22.52 -13.00 8.95
C GLU A 39 21.74 -12.28 7.86
N ILE A 40 22.36 -11.28 7.28
CA ILE A 40 21.77 -10.46 6.19
C ILE A 40 22.69 -10.54 4.98
N PRO A 41 22.18 -10.80 3.76
CA PRO A 41 22.97 -10.71 2.56
C PRO A 41 23.61 -9.32 2.42
N ARG A 42 24.90 -9.27 2.18
CA ARG A 42 25.64 -8.02 1.99
C ARG A 42 25.16 -7.25 0.76
N ASN A 43 24.84 -7.97 -0.32
CA ASN A 43 24.29 -7.43 -1.56
C ASN A 43 22.77 -7.61 -1.55
N ARG A 44 22.05 -6.52 -1.35
CA ARG A 44 20.58 -6.50 -1.35
C ARG A 44 19.93 -6.62 -2.73
N GLY A 45 20.73 -6.66 -3.81
CA GLY A 45 20.21 -6.61 -5.17
C GLY A 45 19.48 -5.30 -5.50
N LYS A 46 18.73 -5.31 -6.59
CA LYS A 46 17.85 -4.19 -6.94
C LYS A 46 16.63 -4.16 -6.02
N ASN A 47 16.14 -2.96 -5.75
CA ASN A 47 14.88 -2.81 -5.04
C ASN A 47 13.74 -3.45 -5.85
N THR A 48 12.75 -3.97 -5.15
CA THR A 48 11.46 -4.35 -5.71
C THR A 48 10.41 -3.44 -5.10
N THR A 49 9.66 -2.75 -5.93
CA THR A 49 8.58 -1.87 -5.47
C THR A 49 7.24 -2.59 -5.62
N LEU A 50 6.44 -2.57 -4.58
CA LEU A 50 5.05 -3.02 -4.56
C LEU A 50 4.15 -1.80 -4.69
N LEU A 51 3.37 -1.73 -5.77
CA LEU A 51 2.27 -0.81 -5.97
C LEU A 51 0.98 -1.53 -5.59
N THR A 52 0.13 -0.93 -4.80
CA THR A 52 -1.09 -1.58 -4.31
C THR A 52 -2.18 -0.57 -4.00
N SER A 53 -3.39 -1.07 -3.80
CA SER A 53 -4.52 -0.28 -3.31
C SER A 53 -5.12 -0.88 -2.05
N LEU A 54 -5.80 -0.05 -1.28
CA LEU A 54 -6.55 -0.44 -0.09
C LEU A 54 -7.95 0.15 -0.20
N HIS A 55 -8.96 -0.68 -0.03
CA HIS A 55 -10.34 -0.27 0.15
C HIS A 55 -10.92 -0.92 1.39
N ARG A 56 -12.11 -0.52 1.82
CA ARG A 56 -12.69 -0.95 3.10
C ARG A 56 -12.84 -2.47 3.25
N GLU A 57 -12.91 -3.19 2.14
CA GLU A 57 -13.08 -4.66 2.11
C GLU A 57 -11.74 -5.41 2.23
N GLY A 58 -10.61 -4.75 1.93
CA GLY A 58 -9.28 -5.38 1.97
C GLY A 58 -8.25 -4.72 1.06
N MET A 59 -7.13 -5.41 0.88
CA MET A 59 -6.13 -5.04 -0.13
C MET A 59 -6.71 -5.26 -1.52
N GLY A 60 -6.49 -4.29 -2.40
CA GLY A 60 -6.89 -4.34 -3.79
C GLY A 60 -5.81 -4.89 -4.72
N PRO A 61 -6.01 -4.71 -6.04
CA PRO A 61 -5.07 -5.19 -7.04
C PRO A 61 -3.69 -4.58 -6.85
N SER A 62 -2.67 -5.43 -7.01
CA SER A 62 -1.29 -5.08 -6.69
C SER A 62 -0.34 -5.47 -7.81
N MET A 63 0.76 -4.75 -7.96
CA MET A 63 1.80 -5.00 -8.95
C MET A 63 3.18 -4.87 -8.30
N ALA A 64 4.04 -5.85 -8.49
CA ALA A 64 5.44 -5.78 -8.09
C ALA A 64 6.32 -5.48 -9.30
N VAL A 65 7.22 -4.51 -9.18
CA VAL A 65 8.17 -4.12 -10.23
C VAL A 65 9.59 -4.04 -9.67
N GLU A 66 10.56 -4.36 -10.52
CA GLU A 66 11.96 -4.18 -10.17
C GLU A 66 12.37 -2.71 -10.36
N GLY A 67 12.99 -2.12 -9.36
CA GLY A 67 13.43 -0.73 -9.37
C GLY A 67 12.47 0.21 -8.67
N ALA A 68 12.69 1.51 -8.88
CA ALA A 68 11.85 2.57 -8.34
C ALA A 68 10.62 2.81 -9.23
N THR A 69 9.57 3.33 -8.64
CA THR A 69 8.39 3.79 -9.37
C THR A 69 8.73 5.06 -10.16
N THR A 70 8.65 4.96 -11.47
CA THR A 70 8.63 6.12 -12.37
C THR A 70 7.19 6.45 -12.73
N SER A 71 6.92 7.67 -13.22
CA SER A 71 5.59 8.04 -13.70
C SER A 71 5.02 7.03 -14.72
N ARG A 72 5.87 6.49 -15.62
CA ARG A 72 5.46 5.49 -16.59
C ARG A 72 5.06 4.15 -15.96
N VAL A 73 5.80 3.71 -14.94
CA VAL A 73 5.45 2.48 -14.18
C VAL A 73 4.13 2.67 -13.46
N PHE A 74 3.95 3.84 -12.84
CA PHE A 74 2.71 4.18 -12.14
C PHE A 74 1.51 4.25 -13.10
N GLU A 75 1.67 4.91 -14.26
CA GLU A 75 0.63 4.92 -15.31
C GLU A 75 0.27 3.49 -15.76
N THR A 76 1.26 2.63 -15.97
CA THR A 76 1.03 1.22 -16.34
C THR A 76 0.25 0.47 -15.26
N TYR A 77 0.58 0.70 -13.97
CA TYR A 77 -0.19 0.13 -12.86
C TYR A 77 -1.63 0.61 -12.87
N VAL A 78 -1.85 1.91 -13.03
CA VAL A 78 -3.21 2.46 -13.08
C VAL A 78 -3.98 1.92 -14.28
N GLU A 79 -3.40 1.91 -15.47
CA GLU A 79 -4.07 1.47 -16.69
C GLU A 79 -4.42 -0.01 -16.69
N ARG A 80 -3.47 -0.87 -16.28
CA ARG A 80 -3.59 -2.32 -16.46
C ARG A 80 -4.05 -3.08 -15.25
N VAL A 81 -3.91 -2.49 -14.05
CA VAL A 81 -4.15 -3.20 -12.79
C VAL A 81 -5.25 -2.53 -11.98
N LEU A 82 -5.14 -1.23 -11.72
CA LEU A 82 -6.08 -0.53 -10.87
C LEU A 82 -7.40 -0.23 -11.59
N ALA A 83 -7.34 0.50 -12.73
CA ALA A 83 -8.55 0.97 -13.42
C ALA A 83 -9.52 -0.15 -13.83
N PRO A 84 -9.08 -1.34 -14.28
CA PRO A 84 -9.99 -2.45 -14.54
C PRO A 84 -10.79 -2.93 -13.32
N ALA A 85 -10.26 -2.74 -12.12
CA ALA A 85 -10.90 -3.16 -10.86
C ALA A 85 -11.76 -2.07 -10.23
N LEU A 86 -11.65 -0.83 -10.67
CA LEU A 86 -12.45 0.28 -10.17
C LEU A 86 -13.92 0.15 -10.57
N ARG A 87 -14.79 0.54 -9.64
CA ARG A 87 -16.25 0.62 -9.84
C ARG A 87 -16.68 2.08 -9.94
N PRO A 88 -17.63 2.43 -10.83
CA PRO A 88 -18.15 3.79 -10.92
C PRO A 88 -18.59 4.34 -9.56
N GLY A 89 -18.31 5.60 -9.31
CA GLY A 89 -18.64 6.28 -8.05
C GLY A 89 -17.59 6.12 -6.94
N GLN A 90 -16.53 5.32 -7.14
CA GLN A 90 -15.42 5.29 -6.20
C GLN A 90 -14.56 6.56 -6.28
N VAL A 91 -13.86 6.84 -5.19
CA VAL A 91 -12.94 7.96 -5.05
C VAL A 91 -11.55 7.41 -4.79
N VAL A 92 -10.67 7.54 -5.76
CA VAL A 92 -9.27 7.12 -5.65
C VAL A 92 -8.50 8.21 -4.93
N VAL A 93 -7.84 7.84 -3.84
CA VAL A 93 -7.06 8.74 -2.99
C VAL A 93 -5.58 8.38 -3.09
N MET A 94 -4.76 9.36 -3.40
CA MET A 94 -3.31 9.20 -3.54
C MET A 94 -2.58 10.28 -2.76
N ASP A 95 -1.33 10.04 -2.43
CA ASP A 95 -0.46 11.09 -1.95
C ASP A 95 -0.14 12.10 -3.07
N ASN A 96 0.47 13.20 -2.67
CA ASN A 96 0.74 14.31 -3.56
C ASN A 96 2.14 14.25 -4.23
N LEU A 97 2.72 13.07 -4.41
CA LEU A 97 4.00 12.90 -5.07
C LEU A 97 3.91 13.22 -6.57
N GLY A 98 4.97 13.80 -7.11
CA GLY A 98 5.03 14.20 -8.53
C GLY A 98 4.84 13.02 -9.50
N ALA A 99 5.27 11.81 -9.13
CA ALA A 99 5.10 10.60 -9.93
C ALA A 99 3.63 10.16 -10.07
N HIS A 100 2.75 10.58 -9.14
CA HIS A 100 1.31 10.22 -9.13
C HIS A 100 0.42 11.24 -9.87
N ARG A 101 1.00 12.33 -10.38
CA ARG A 101 0.29 13.45 -11.02
C ARG A 101 0.25 13.48 -12.56
N PRO A 102 0.65 12.47 -13.33
CA PRO A 102 0.48 12.57 -14.77
C PRO A 102 -1.01 12.78 -15.13
N LYS A 103 -1.26 13.65 -16.09
CA LYS A 103 -2.62 13.90 -16.61
C LYS A 103 -3.31 12.60 -17.02
N ARG A 104 -2.53 11.66 -17.58
CA ARG A 104 -3.00 10.34 -18.00
C ARG A 104 -3.60 9.52 -16.85
N VAL A 105 -3.02 9.57 -15.64
CA VAL A 105 -3.54 8.86 -14.46
C VAL A 105 -4.97 9.34 -14.14
N ARG A 106 -5.17 10.66 -14.14
CA ARG A 106 -6.49 11.25 -13.92
C ARG A 106 -7.50 10.80 -14.97
N GLU A 107 -7.13 10.90 -16.23
CA GLU A 107 -8.00 10.50 -17.36
C GLU A 107 -8.41 9.02 -17.26
N LEU A 108 -7.49 8.13 -16.88
CA LEU A 108 -7.77 6.70 -16.73
C LEU A 108 -8.76 6.40 -15.59
N ILE A 109 -8.65 7.12 -14.48
CA ILE A 109 -9.54 6.97 -13.32
C ILE A 109 -10.92 7.56 -13.63
N GLU A 110 -10.98 8.78 -14.19
CA GLU A 110 -12.23 9.46 -14.54
C GLU A 110 -13.00 8.71 -15.64
N ALA A 111 -12.29 8.08 -16.60
CA ALA A 111 -12.91 7.21 -17.61
C ALA A 111 -13.65 5.99 -17.02
N ARG A 112 -13.36 5.62 -15.75
CA ARG A 112 -14.09 4.56 -15.02
C ARG A 112 -15.27 5.10 -14.23
N GLY A 113 -15.62 6.37 -14.37
CA GLY A 113 -16.66 7.03 -13.57
C GLY A 113 -16.25 7.22 -12.11
N CYS A 114 -14.95 7.33 -11.84
CA CYS A 114 -14.36 7.51 -10.51
C CYS A 114 -13.80 8.92 -10.37
N GLU A 115 -13.67 9.39 -9.13
CA GLU A 115 -13.02 10.65 -8.79
C GLU A 115 -11.59 10.41 -8.36
N LEU A 116 -10.69 11.38 -8.61
CA LEU A 116 -9.30 11.36 -8.10
C LEU A 116 -9.09 12.51 -7.12
N LEU A 117 -8.68 12.18 -5.91
CA LEU A 117 -8.30 13.13 -4.87
C LEU A 117 -6.83 12.93 -4.47
N TYR A 118 -6.17 14.04 -4.18
CA TYR A 118 -4.84 14.01 -3.57
C TYR A 118 -4.91 14.42 -2.12
N LEU A 119 -4.23 13.66 -1.25
CA LEU A 119 -4.07 14.04 0.15
C LEU A 119 -3.24 15.33 0.26
N PRO A 120 -3.48 16.13 1.30
CA PRO A 120 -2.59 17.24 1.61
C PRO A 120 -1.15 16.75 1.77
N ALA A 121 -0.20 17.59 1.42
CA ALA A 121 1.21 17.25 1.62
C ALA A 121 1.48 16.97 3.11
N TYR A 122 2.31 15.97 3.41
CA TYR A 122 2.69 15.58 4.77
C TYR A 122 1.51 15.20 5.69
N SER A 123 0.52 14.49 5.18
CA SER A 123 -0.64 14.03 5.95
C SER A 123 -0.74 12.50 6.01
N PRO A 124 0.25 11.80 6.57
CA PRO A 124 0.22 10.32 6.69
C PRO A 124 -0.95 9.86 7.56
N ASP A 125 -1.35 10.65 8.56
CA ASP A 125 -2.47 10.36 9.46
C ASP A 125 -3.82 10.22 8.73
N LEU A 126 -3.91 10.66 7.48
CA LEU A 126 -5.09 10.54 6.64
C LEU A 126 -4.96 9.38 5.63
N ASN A 127 -3.88 8.60 5.68
CA ASN A 127 -3.56 7.59 4.66
C ASN A 127 -3.55 6.16 5.25
N PRO A 128 -4.70 5.47 5.36
CA PRO A 128 -4.78 4.15 5.99
C PRO A 128 -3.97 3.06 5.27
N ILE A 129 -3.61 3.25 4.00
CA ILE A 129 -2.78 2.30 3.27
C ILE A 129 -1.34 2.27 3.82
N GLU A 130 -0.84 3.35 4.41
CA GLU A 130 0.49 3.36 5.03
C GLU A 130 0.59 2.39 6.20
N GLU A 131 -0.48 2.27 7.01
CA GLU A 131 -0.55 1.27 8.07
C GLU A 131 -0.57 -0.16 7.51
N ALA A 132 -1.32 -0.38 6.43
CA ALA A 132 -1.34 -1.66 5.74
C ALA A 132 0.05 -2.01 5.18
N LEU A 133 0.73 -1.07 4.52
CA LEU A 133 2.08 -1.23 4.02
C LEU A 133 3.10 -1.46 5.13
N SER A 134 2.94 -0.79 6.27
CA SER A 134 3.76 -1.02 7.47
C SER A 134 3.61 -2.46 7.99
N LYS A 135 2.38 -2.97 8.09
CA LYS A 135 2.10 -4.37 8.43
C LYS A 135 2.73 -5.34 7.43
N ILE A 136 2.53 -5.10 6.13
CA ILE A 136 3.12 -5.91 5.06
C ILE A 136 4.64 -5.93 5.19
N LYS A 137 5.28 -4.79 5.38
CA LYS A 137 6.73 -4.66 5.55
C LYS A 137 7.24 -5.40 6.79
N HIS A 138 6.46 -5.39 7.88
CA HIS A 138 6.78 -6.17 9.07
C HIS A 138 6.75 -7.69 8.78
N ILE A 139 5.75 -8.17 8.07
CA ILE A 139 5.64 -9.58 7.66
C ILE A 139 6.81 -9.98 6.76
N LEU A 140 7.15 -9.14 5.76
CA LEU A 140 8.29 -9.39 4.86
C LEU A 140 9.63 -9.47 5.62
N ARG A 141 9.83 -8.60 6.63
CA ARG A 141 11.01 -8.67 7.50
C ARG A 141 11.10 -9.99 8.27
N ARG A 142 9.98 -10.53 8.71
CA ARG A 142 9.93 -11.82 9.43
C ARG A 142 10.18 -12.99 8.49
N ILE A 143 9.65 -12.95 7.25
CA ILE A 143 9.88 -13.99 6.25
C ILE A 143 11.34 -13.98 5.80
N ALA A 144 11.98 -12.81 5.74
CA ALA A 144 13.37 -12.62 5.38
C ALA A 144 13.74 -13.31 4.05
N ALA A 145 12.92 -13.13 3.02
CA ALA A 145 13.16 -13.69 1.69
C ALA A 145 14.53 -13.28 1.12
N ARG A 146 15.29 -14.22 0.58
CA ARG A 146 16.69 -14.03 0.14
C ARG A 146 16.85 -14.06 -1.38
N THR A 147 15.82 -14.44 -2.12
CA THR A 147 15.76 -14.35 -3.59
C THR A 147 14.60 -13.46 -4.01
N LYS A 148 14.63 -12.98 -5.25
CA LYS A 148 13.57 -12.14 -5.81
C LYS A 148 12.24 -12.90 -5.92
N GLU A 149 12.31 -14.15 -6.35
CA GLU A 149 11.14 -15.03 -6.49
C GLU A 149 10.47 -15.24 -5.13
N CYS A 150 11.25 -15.60 -4.11
CA CYS A 150 10.76 -15.74 -2.73
C CYS A 150 10.20 -14.41 -2.18
N LEU A 151 10.78 -13.26 -2.57
CA LEU A 151 10.29 -11.96 -2.15
C LEU A 151 8.91 -11.64 -2.77
N ILE A 152 8.72 -11.94 -4.05
CA ILE A 152 7.44 -11.75 -4.74
C ILE A 152 6.37 -12.67 -4.13
N GLU A 153 6.70 -13.93 -3.88
CA GLU A 153 5.79 -14.86 -3.18
C GLU A 153 5.44 -14.37 -1.77
N ALA A 154 6.44 -13.91 -1.03
CA ALA A 154 6.26 -13.34 0.31
C ALA A 154 5.36 -12.09 0.28
N MET A 155 5.44 -11.25 -0.75
CA MET A 155 4.52 -10.12 -0.94
C MET A 155 3.08 -10.59 -1.09
N GLY A 156 2.80 -11.60 -1.91
CA GLY A 156 1.47 -12.17 -2.05
C GLY A 156 0.91 -12.68 -0.72
N ARG A 157 1.73 -13.41 0.05
CA ARG A 157 1.37 -13.90 1.40
C ARG A 157 1.13 -12.75 2.38
N ALA A 158 1.94 -11.70 2.33
CA ALA A 158 1.81 -10.55 3.21
C ALA A 158 0.56 -9.72 2.90
N LEU A 159 0.22 -9.53 1.61
CA LEU A 159 -1.03 -8.90 1.17
C LEU A 159 -2.26 -9.69 1.69
N ALA A 160 -2.25 -11.02 1.52
CA ALA A 160 -3.33 -11.88 2.00
C ALA A 160 -3.48 -11.91 3.54
N ALA A 161 -2.42 -11.58 4.27
CA ALA A 161 -2.43 -11.52 5.74
C ALA A 161 -3.02 -10.22 6.31
N VAL A 162 -3.33 -9.24 5.47
CA VAL A 162 -4.07 -8.04 5.88
C VAL A 162 -5.56 -8.38 5.96
N SER A 163 -6.04 -8.60 7.18
CA SER A 163 -7.42 -9.02 7.42
C SER A 163 -8.41 -7.85 7.33
N ALA A 164 -9.69 -8.17 7.14
CA ALA A 164 -10.77 -7.17 7.19
C ALA A 164 -10.83 -6.44 8.56
N ARG A 165 -10.39 -7.09 9.65
CA ARG A 165 -10.27 -6.45 10.96
C ARG A 165 -9.18 -5.38 10.98
N ASP A 166 -8.03 -5.67 10.40
CA ASP A 166 -6.92 -4.70 10.28
C ASP A 166 -7.38 -3.48 9.49
N VAL A 167 -7.97 -3.71 8.31
CA VAL A 167 -8.45 -2.64 7.44
C VAL A 167 -9.44 -1.73 8.15
N ARG A 168 -10.41 -2.30 8.87
CA ARG A 168 -11.33 -1.50 9.68
C ARG A 168 -10.60 -0.66 10.73
N GLY A 169 -9.57 -1.24 11.39
CA GLY A 169 -8.73 -0.53 12.34
C GLY A 169 -8.01 0.66 11.70
N PHE A 170 -7.37 0.46 10.55
CA PHE A 170 -6.65 1.48 9.80
C PHE A 170 -7.57 2.64 9.39
N PHE A 171 -8.74 2.33 8.82
CA PHE A 171 -9.71 3.35 8.44
C PHE A 171 -10.20 4.16 9.65
N VAL A 172 -10.52 3.49 10.76
CA VAL A 172 -10.97 4.18 11.99
C VAL A 172 -9.87 5.06 12.58
N HIS A 173 -8.62 4.59 12.60
CA HIS A 173 -7.48 5.34 13.09
C HIS A 173 -7.24 6.62 12.28
N CYS A 174 -7.35 6.54 10.96
CA CYS A 174 -7.24 7.68 10.06
C CYS A 174 -8.52 8.56 10.02
N GLY A 175 -9.51 8.31 10.89
CA GLY A 175 -10.72 9.13 11.00
C GLY A 175 -11.86 8.77 10.04
N TYR A 176 -11.72 7.74 9.21
CA TYR A 176 -12.76 7.29 8.27
C TYR A 176 -13.74 6.34 8.97
N ARG A 177 -14.77 6.91 9.57
CA ARG A 177 -15.84 6.14 10.23
C ARG A 177 -17.04 6.02 9.30
N ALA A 178 -17.70 4.84 9.31
CA ALA A 178 -19.00 4.73 8.66
C ALA A 178 -19.96 5.73 9.30
N PRO A 179 -20.84 6.38 8.53
CA PRO A 179 -21.90 7.18 9.11
C PRO A 179 -22.68 6.29 10.08
N ALA A 180 -22.99 6.83 11.27
CA ALA A 180 -23.83 6.14 12.23
C ALA A 180 -25.15 5.81 11.51
N GLN A 181 -25.55 4.53 11.49
CA GLN A 181 -26.87 4.16 11.03
C GLN A 181 -27.87 4.92 11.94
N GLN A 182 -28.59 5.88 11.36
CA GLN A 182 -29.75 6.43 12.01
C GLN A 182 -30.76 5.29 12.09
N LEU A 183 -30.98 4.81 13.33
CA LEU A 183 -32.08 3.92 13.67
C LEU A 183 -33.41 4.64 13.54
#